data_f7994264e00274727a47cdd8369a662a
#
_entry.id   f7994264e00274727a47cdd8369a662a
#
_cell.length_a   1.000
_cell.length_b   1.000
_cell.length_c   1.000
_cell.angle_alpha   90.00
_cell.angle_beta   90.00
_cell.angle_gamma   90.00
#
_symmetry.space_group_name_H-M   'P 1'
#
loop_
_entity.id
_entity.type
_entity.pdbx_description
1 polymer ?
#
loop_
_entity_poly.entity_id
_entity_poly.type
_entity_poly.pdbx_seq_one_letter_code
_entity_poly.pdbx_strand_id
1 'polypeptide(L)'
;MLKRLVPSKSLVAVIDVQDRLAAAMPKEKMADVARKVGVLLEAAELLGAPVVATEQYSKGLGPTIEPIGRRLHEMGVPRFEKTAFSAVDVPEFQKRLEEVAPSAIVVAG
;
A
#
# COMPACT_ATOMS: atom_id res chain seq x y z
N MET A 1 -0.55 -1.57 28.72
CA MET A 1 0.81 -1.43 28.16
C MET A 1 0.71 -1.10 26.67
N LEU A 2 1.37 -0.04 26.25
CA LEU A 2 1.40 0.36 24.85
C LEU A 2 2.40 -0.53 24.09
N LYS A 3 1.94 -1.14 23.01
CA LYS A 3 2.82 -1.88 22.11
C LYS A 3 3.45 -0.90 21.12
N ARG A 4 4.76 -0.99 20.96
CA ARG A 4 5.46 -0.24 19.93
C ARG A 4 5.48 -1.04 18.63
N LEU A 5 5.34 -0.37 17.50
CA LEU A 5 5.56 -0.98 16.20
C LEU A 5 7.06 -1.19 16.01
N VAL A 6 7.43 -2.39 15.60
CA VAL A 6 8.81 -2.72 15.27
C VAL A 6 8.92 -2.76 13.76
N PRO A 7 9.69 -1.86 13.12
CA PRO A 7 9.73 -1.78 11.65
C PRO A 7 10.05 -3.10 10.95
N SER A 8 11.03 -3.83 11.43
CA SER A 8 11.41 -5.11 10.82
C SER A 8 10.35 -6.21 10.96
N LYS A 9 9.37 -6.01 11.85
CA LYS A 9 8.27 -6.96 12.10
C LYS A 9 6.92 -6.39 11.68
N SER A 10 6.91 -5.28 10.96
CA SER A 10 5.71 -4.62 10.49
C SER A 10 5.64 -4.71 8.97
N LEU A 11 4.42 -4.76 8.44
CA LEU A 11 4.17 -4.70 7.00
C LEU A 11 3.32 -3.47 6.73
N VAL A 12 3.74 -2.65 5.78
CA VAL A 12 2.95 -1.52 5.28
C VAL A 12 2.20 -1.98 4.04
N ALA A 13 0.89 -1.88 4.05
CA ALA A 13 0.03 -2.26 2.94
C ALA A 13 -0.68 -1.03 2.36
N VAL A 14 -0.37 -0.69 1.12
CA VAL A 14 -1.02 0.39 0.37
C VAL A 14 -2.11 -0.24 -0.49
N ILE A 15 -3.37 0.06 -0.16
CA ILE A 15 -4.53 -0.62 -0.73
C ILE A 15 -5.29 0.30 -1.68
N ASP A 16 -5.29 -0.06 -2.95
CA ASP A 16 -6.16 0.52 -4.00
C ASP A 16 -6.11 2.04 -4.14
N VAL A 17 -4.95 2.65 -4.02
CA VAL A 17 -4.78 4.10 -4.21
C VAL A 17 -4.61 4.37 -5.70
N GLN A 18 -5.73 4.39 -6.44
CA GLN A 18 -5.76 4.36 -7.89
C GLN A 18 -6.46 5.57 -8.51
N ASP A 19 -6.09 5.87 -9.77
CA ASP A 19 -6.53 7.08 -10.49
C ASP A 19 -8.04 7.30 -10.49
N ARG A 20 -8.83 6.32 -10.86
CA ARG A 20 -10.29 6.50 -10.97
C ARG A 20 -10.98 6.58 -9.62
N LEU A 21 -10.47 5.87 -8.63
CA LEU A 21 -10.97 5.98 -7.27
C LEU A 21 -10.61 7.35 -6.68
N ALA A 22 -9.41 7.83 -6.99
CA ALA A 22 -8.96 9.15 -6.58
C ALA A 22 -9.82 10.26 -7.23
N ALA A 23 -10.15 10.12 -8.50
CA ALA A 23 -10.97 11.10 -9.22
C ALA A 23 -12.38 11.25 -8.66
N ALA A 24 -12.90 10.22 -7.98
CA ALA A 24 -14.22 10.25 -7.35
C ALA A 24 -14.22 10.96 -6.00
N MET A 25 -13.05 11.33 -5.47
CA MET A 25 -12.90 11.97 -4.15
C MET A 25 -12.61 13.45 -4.30
N PRO A 26 -12.93 14.29 -3.28
CA PRO A 26 -12.51 15.69 -3.28
C PRO A 26 -10.99 15.81 -3.45
N LYS A 27 -10.55 16.73 -4.31
CA LYS A 27 -9.12 16.91 -4.62
C LYS A 27 -8.27 17.15 -3.38
N GLU A 28 -8.76 17.94 -2.44
CA GLU A 28 -8.04 18.26 -1.21
C GLU A 28 -7.81 17.03 -0.33
N LYS A 29 -8.83 16.19 -0.21
CA LYS A 29 -8.73 14.94 0.54
C LYS A 29 -7.75 13.98 -0.13
N MET A 30 -7.80 13.90 -1.45
CA MET A 30 -6.92 13.02 -2.21
C MET A 30 -5.46 13.47 -2.13
N ALA A 31 -5.22 14.78 -2.23
CA ALA A 31 -3.88 15.35 -2.04
C ALA A 31 -3.32 15.04 -0.65
N ASP A 32 -4.17 15.11 0.38
CA ASP A 32 -3.78 14.79 1.74
C ASP A 32 -3.45 13.30 1.91
N VAL A 33 -4.25 12.43 1.33
CA VAL A 33 -4.00 10.98 1.32
C VAL A 33 -2.68 10.68 0.62
N ALA A 34 -2.47 11.25 -0.57
CA ALA A 34 -1.24 11.03 -1.33
C ALA A 34 0.00 11.49 -0.55
N ARG A 35 -0.08 12.63 0.12
CA ARG A 35 1.00 13.15 0.95
C ARG A 35 1.30 12.22 2.12
N LYS A 36 0.28 11.77 2.82
CA LYS A 36 0.42 10.88 3.97
C LYS A 36 0.96 9.51 3.58
N VAL A 37 0.50 8.96 2.47
CA VAL A 37 1.02 7.69 1.94
C VAL A 37 2.49 7.86 1.56
N GLY A 38 2.85 8.98 0.92
CA GLY A 38 4.24 9.28 0.58
C GLY A 38 5.15 9.32 1.80
N VAL A 39 4.71 9.97 2.87
CA VAL A 39 5.45 10.03 4.15
C VAL A 39 5.61 8.62 4.74
N LEU A 40 4.54 7.84 4.71
CA LEU A 40 4.57 6.46 5.23
C LEU A 40 5.56 5.58 4.45
N LEU A 41 5.58 5.70 3.11
CA LEU A 41 6.52 4.96 2.27
C LEU A 41 7.97 5.36 2.56
N GLU A 42 8.23 6.65 2.71
CA GLU A 42 9.55 7.13 3.05
C GLU A 42 10.01 6.61 4.41
N ALA A 43 9.13 6.65 5.40
CA ALA A 43 9.42 6.09 6.73
C ALA A 43 9.69 4.59 6.66
N ALA A 44 8.89 3.85 5.89
CA ALA A 44 9.09 2.42 5.72
C ALA A 44 10.45 2.10 5.11
N GLU A 45 10.87 2.85 4.10
CA GLU A 45 12.17 2.67 3.48
C GLU A 45 13.32 2.96 4.45
N LEU A 46 13.24 4.10 5.16
CA LEU A 46 14.27 4.48 6.13
C LEU A 46 14.40 3.50 7.29
N LEU A 47 13.29 2.94 7.73
CA LEU A 47 13.25 2.04 8.89
C LEU A 47 13.35 0.56 8.51
N GLY A 48 13.38 0.24 7.22
CA GLY A 48 13.48 -1.13 6.75
C GLY A 48 12.20 -1.95 6.92
N ALA A 49 11.04 -1.31 6.95
CA ALA A 49 9.76 -2.01 7.01
C ALA A 49 9.37 -2.48 5.60
N PRO A 50 8.98 -3.75 5.42
CA PRO A 50 8.50 -4.23 4.13
C PRO A 50 7.18 -3.57 3.75
N VAL A 51 6.97 -3.38 2.44
CA VAL A 51 5.79 -2.73 1.88
C VAL A 51 5.20 -3.62 0.79
N VAL A 52 3.88 -3.67 0.73
CA VAL A 52 3.13 -4.26 -0.39
C VAL A 52 2.06 -3.27 -0.84
N ALA A 53 1.60 -3.41 -2.06
CA ALA A 53 0.52 -2.58 -2.60
C ALA A 53 -0.44 -3.44 -3.40
N THR A 54 -1.71 -3.04 -3.45
CA THR A 54 -2.73 -3.68 -4.27
C THR A 54 -3.31 -2.69 -5.26
N GLU A 55 -3.74 -3.22 -6.41
CA GLU A 55 -4.53 -2.51 -7.41
C GLU A 55 -5.75 -3.34 -7.73
N GLN A 56 -6.92 -2.74 -7.61
CA GLN A 56 -8.17 -3.43 -7.93
C GLN A 56 -8.53 -3.14 -9.39
N TYR A 57 -8.64 -4.21 -10.20
CA TYR A 57 -9.05 -4.12 -11.60
C TYR A 57 -8.39 -2.93 -12.31
N SER A 58 -7.08 -2.97 -12.44
CA SER A 58 -6.27 -1.84 -12.94
C SER A 58 -6.67 -1.39 -14.36
N LYS A 59 -7.17 -2.31 -15.19
CA LYS A 59 -7.65 -1.98 -16.54
C LYS A 59 -8.83 -1.00 -16.52
N GLY A 60 -9.69 -1.08 -15.48
CA GLY A 60 -10.86 -0.20 -15.34
C GLY A 60 -10.60 0.98 -14.43
N LEU A 61 -9.96 0.74 -13.28
CA LEU A 61 -9.74 1.75 -12.24
C LEU A 61 -8.41 2.51 -12.37
N GLY A 62 -7.57 2.09 -13.32
CA GLY A 62 -6.27 2.71 -13.54
C GLY A 62 -5.20 2.26 -12.55
N PRO A 63 -3.95 2.65 -12.77
CA PRO A 63 -2.85 2.29 -11.88
C PRO A 63 -2.89 3.09 -10.58
N THR A 64 -1.98 2.76 -9.66
CA THR A 64 -1.74 3.56 -8.46
C THR A 64 -1.42 5.00 -8.86
N ILE A 65 -1.99 5.96 -8.14
CA ILE A 65 -1.81 7.39 -8.45
C ILE A 65 -0.33 7.81 -8.33
N GLU A 66 0.04 8.81 -9.14
CA GLU A 66 1.35 9.43 -9.02
C GLU A 66 1.33 10.52 -7.92
N PRO A 67 2.41 10.74 -7.18
CA PRO A 67 3.74 10.11 -7.34
C PRO A 67 3.90 8.76 -6.61
N ILE A 68 2.84 8.25 -6.01
CA ILE A 68 2.90 7.00 -5.22
C ILE A 68 3.33 5.81 -6.09
N GLY A 69 2.76 5.67 -7.29
CA GLY A 69 3.09 4.59 -8.21
C GLY A 69 4.59 4.55 -8.55
N ARG A 70 5.16 5.71 -8.86
CA ARG A 70 6.60 5.82 -9.14
C ARG A 70 7.42 5.44 -7.92
N ARG A 71 7.02 5.93 -6.75
CA ARG A 71 7.75 5.65 -5.51
C ARG A 71 7.77 4.16 -5.19
N LEU A 72 6.63 3.50 -5.35
CA LEU A 72 6.54 2.04 -5.18
C LEU A 72 7.47 1.31 -6.15
N HIS A 73 7.52 1.76 -7.39
CA HIS A 73 8.40 1.16 -8.41
C HIS A 73 9.87 1.33 -8.02
N GLU A 74 10.27 2.54 -7.61
CA GLU A 74 11.64 2.82 -7.19
C GLU A 74 12.07 1.97 -5.98
N MET A 75 11.13 1.71 -5.07
CA MET A 75 11.38 0.88 -3.89
C MET A 75 11.34 -0.63 -4.19
N GLY A 76 10.98 -1.02 -5.40
CA GLY A 76 10.83 -2.42 -5.76
C GLY A 76 9.66 -3.10 -5.06
N VAL A 77 8.62 -2.34 -4.72
CA VAL A 77 7.45 -2.86 -4.00
C VAL A 77 6.55 -3.64 -4.96
N PRO A 78 6.19 -4.89 -4.61
CA PRO A 78 5.24 -5.65 -5.43
C PRO A 78 3.84 -5.06 -5.36
N ARG A 79 3.19 -4.96 -6.52
CA ARG A 79 1.80 -4.53 -6.63
C ARG A 79 0.96 -5.71 -7.09
N PHE A 80 0.01 -6.11 -6.26
CA PHE A 80 -0.84 -7.26 -6.53
C PHE A 80 -2.19 -6.80 -7.06
N GLU A 81 -2.58 -7.31 -8.22
CA GLU A 81 -3.89 -7.01 -8.77
C GLU A 81 -4.94 -7.90 -8.14
N LYS A 82 -6.09 -7.34 -7.80
CA LYS A 82 -7.20 -8.08 -7.24
C LYS A 82 -8.52 -7.72 -7.92
N THR A 83 -9.41 -8.70 -7.95
CA THR A 83 -10.79 -8.52 -8.42
C THR A 83 -11.78 -8.52 -7.26
N ALA A 84 -11.38 -9.03 -6.09
CA ALA A 84 -12.17 -9.03 -4.86
C ALA A 84 -11.88 -7.77 -4.03
N PHE A 85 -12.81 -7.41 -3.15
CA PHE A 85 -12.63 -6.26 -2.26
C PHE A 85 -11.51 -6.46 -1.25
N SER A 86 -11.36 -7.66 -0.73
CA SER A 86 -10.36 -7.94 0.30
C SER A 86 -9.04 -8.38 -0.31
N ALA A 87 -7.95 -7.71 0.08
CA ALA A 87 -6.60 -8.07 -0.33
C ALA A 87 -6.20 -9.45 0.19
N VAL A 88 -6.72 -9.87 1.34
CA VAL A 88 -6.39 -11.18 1.93
C VAL A 88 -6.91 -12.36 1.10
N ASP A 89 -7.83 -12.12 0.17
CA ASP A 89 -8.34 -13.15 -0.74
C ASP A 89 -7.44 -13.32 -1.98
N VAL A 90 -6.40 -12.49 -2.13
CA VAL A 90 -5.44 -12.59 -3.23
C VAL A 90 -4.32 -13.57 -2.85
N PRO A 91 -4.14 -14.67 -3.60
CA PRO A 91 -3.12 -15.68 -3.25
C PRO A 91 -1.71 -15.10 -3.14
N GLU A 92 -1.33 -14.18 -4.03
CA GLU A 92 -0.01 -13.54 -4.02
C GLU A 92 0.20 -12.69 -2.76
N PHE A 93 -0.85 -12.02 -2.30
CA PHE A 93 -0.82 -11.24 -1.07
C PHE A 93 -0.67 -12.16 0.15
N GLN A 94 -1.44 -13.26 0.17
CA GLN A 94 -1.34 -14.27 1.23
C GLN A 94 0.07 -14.85 1.31
N LYS A 95 0.67 -15.16 0.16
CA LYS A 95 2.03 -15.67 0.09
C LYS A 95 3.02 -14.68 0.67
N ARG A 96 2.87 -13.40 0.33
CA ARG A 96 3.75 -12.35 0.85
C ARG A 96 3.61 -12.19 2.35
N LEU A 97 2.39 -12.29 2.89
CA LEU A 97 2.16 -12.28 4.33
C LEU A 97 2.88 -13.43 5.03
N GLU A 98 2.84 -14.61 4.46
CA GLU A 98 3.55 -15.78 5.00
C GLU A 98 5.06 -15.57 5.00
N GLU A 99 5.61 -15.01 3.91
CA GLU A 99 7.04 -14.74 3.80
C GLU A 99 7.52 -13.71 4.82
N VAL A 100 6.77 -12.63 5.01
CA VAL A 100 7.11 -11.56 5.93
C VAL A 100 6.79 -11.94 7.37
N ALA A 101 5.72 -12.70 7.58
CA ALA A 101 5.22 -13.09 8.91
C ALA A 101 5.18 -11.89 9.88
N PRO A 102 4.49 -10.79 9.53
CA PRO A 102 4.54 -9.58 10.33
C PRO A 102 3.77 -9.74 11.64
N SER A 103 4.24 -9.05 12.70
CA SER A 103 3.49 -8.94 13.95
C SER A 103 2.53 -7.76 13.94
N ALA A 104 2.67 -6.86 12.96
CA ALA A 104 1.76 -5.72 12.79
C ALA A 104 1.64 -5.37 11.30
N ILE A 105 0.44 -4.91 10.89
CA ILE A 105 0.18 -4.44 9.53
C ILE A 105 -0.34 -3.01 9.63
N VAL A 106 0.31 -2.09 8.92
CA VAL A 106 -0.12 -0.71 8.80
C VAL A 106 -0.79 -0.55 7.44
N VAL A 107 -2.08 -0.24 7.43
CA VAL A 107 -2.88 -0.15 6.21
C VAL A 107 -3.11 1.31 5.84
N ALA A 108 -2.90 1.65 4.56
CA ALA A 108 -3.18 2.96 3.99
C ALA A 108 -3.95 2.78 2.68
N GLY A 109 -4.93 3.65 2.45
CA GLY A 109 -5.71 3.61 1.22
C GLY A 109 -7.19 3.81 1.32
#